data_2463f0ecc711d7d6401a3eec0217093b
#
_entry.id   2463f0ecc711d7d6401a3eec0217093b
#
_cell.length_a   1.000
_cell.length_b   1.000
_cell.length_c   1.000
_cell.angle_alpha   90.00
_cell.angle_beta   90.00
_cell.angle_gamma   90.00
#
_symmetry.space_group_name_H-M   'P 1'
#
loop_
_entity.id
_entity.type
_entity.pdbx_description
1 polymer ?
#
loop_
_entity_poly.entity_id
_entity_poly.type
_entity_poly.pdbx_seq_one_letter_code
_entity_poly.pdbx_strand_id
1 'polypeptide(L)'
;MMEVFMIEIEVMQGDITKLAVDAIVNAANCSLLGGGGVDGAIHRAAGPELLKACIPLNGCETGKAKITPGFKLPAKFVIHTPGPVYRDGQHGEPQLLESCYKSCLALAEENGCETVAFPAISCGVYGYPWEAATEIAVKTVREFPAEKVKKVIFCCFGEQMEKVYRGVVGSGANA
;
A
#
# COMPACT_ATOMS: atom_id res chain seq x y z
N MET A 1 21.31 20.62 -1.28
CA MET A 1 21.32 19.22 -0.84
C MET A 1 19.94 18.85 -0.29
N MET A 2 19.38 17.77 -0.78
CA MET A 2 18.04 17.35 -0.35
C MET A 2 18.14 16.53 0.94
N GLU A 3 17.26 16.85 1.88
CA GLU A 3 17.20 16.15 3.14
C GLU A 3 16.41 14.86 3.01
N VAL A 4 16.97 13.76 3.49
CA VAL A 4 16.29 12.46 3.50
C VAL A 4 15.87 12.16 4.94
N PHE A 5 14.61 11.79 5.11
CA PHE A 5 14.03 11.50 6.41
C PHE A 5 13.87 10.01 6.65
N MET A 6 13.88 9.61 7.91
CA MET A 6 13.32 8.32 8.28
C MET A 6 11.81 8.49 8.39
N ILE A 7 11.08 7.63 7.69
CA ILE A 7 9.62 7.67 7.71
C ILE A 7 9.11 7.20 9.07
N GLU A 8 8.20 7.98 9.67
CA GLU A 8 7.49 7.55 10.87
C GLU A 8 6.49 6.46 10.49
N ILE A 9 6.46 5.38 11.25
CA ILE A 9 5.55 4.26 10.99
C ILE A 9 4.50 4.19 12.10
N GLU A 10 3.23 4.16 11.69
CA GLU A 10 2.10 3.94 12.57
C GLU A 10 1.36 2.69 12.14
N VAL A 11 0.91 1.89 13.10
CA VAL A 11 0.07 0.72 12.84
C VAL A 11 -1.29 0.98 13.46
N MET A 12 -2.36 0.74 12.68
CA MET A 12 -3.72 0.88 13.19
C MET A 12 -4.61 -0.22 12.65
N GLN A 13 -5.71 -0.47 13.33
CA GLN A 13 -6.81 -1.28 12.82
C GLN A 13 -7.92 -0.33 12.41
N GLY A 14 -8.48 -0.54 11.22
CA GLY A 14 -9.59 0.31 10.77
C GLY A 14 -9.89 0.15 9.29
N ASP A 15 -10.66 1.09 8.79
CA ASP A 15 -11.10 1.15 7.40
C ASP A 15 -10.27 2.19 6.66
N ILE A 16 -9.42 1.73 5.75
CA ILE A 16 -8.51 2.60 5.00
C ILE A 16 -9.26 3.65 4.17
N THR A 17 -10.51 3.36 3.78
CA THR A 17 -11.32 4.30 2.98
C THR A 17 -11.78 5.53 3.76
N LYS A 18 -11.59 5.53 5.06
CA LYS A 18 -12.01 6.64 5.93
C LYS A 18 -10.85 7.54 6.37
N LEU A 19 -9.64 7.24 5.93
CA LEU A 19 -8.45 7.99 6.36
C LEU A 19 -8.26 9.25 5.53
N ALA A 20 -8.16 10.38 6.22
CA ALA A 20 -7.91 11.69 5.59
C ALA A 20 -6.39 11.91 5.46
N VAL A 21 -5.76 11.13 4.62
CA VAL A 21 -4.32 11.18 4.34
C VAL A 21 -4.10 11.70 2.93
N ASP A 22 -2.84 11.93 2.55
CA ASP A 22 -2.56 12.38 1.18
C ASP A 22 -2.83 11.27 0.16
N ALA A 23 -2.43 10.04 0.46
CA ALA A 23 -2.71 8.92 -0.42
C ALA A 23 -3.04 7.66 0.37
N ILE A 24 -4.02 6.90 -0.12
CA ILE A 24 -4.23 5.52 0.32
C ILE A 24 -3.78 4.61 -0.81
N VAL A 25 -3.24 3.45 -0.44
CA VAL A 25 -2.82 2.44 -1.41
C VAL A 25 -3.92 1.40 -1.58
N ASN A 26 -4.19 1.06 -2.82
CA ASN A 26 -5.14 0.03 -3.20
C ASN A 26 -4.37 -1.22 -3.61
N ALA A 27 -4.65 -2.34 -2.95
CA ALA A 27 -4.14 -3.65 -3.37
C ALA A 27 -5.02 -4.12 -4.53
N ALA A 28 -4.66 -3.70 -5.72
CA ALA A 28 -5.44 -3.90 -6.94
C ALA A 28 -5.08 -5.21 -7.63
N ASN A 29 -5.87 -5.60 -8.60
CA ASN A 29 -5.46 -6.61 -9.58
C ASN A 29 -4.83 -5.90 -10.78
N CYS A 30 -4.23 -6.67 -11.69
CA CYS A 30 -3.51 -6.09 -12.83
C CYS A 30 -4.43 -5.36 -13.82
N SER A 31 -5.74 -5.60 -13.82
CA SER A 31 -6.66 -4.88 -14.70
C SER A 31 -6.95 -3.46 -14.20
N LEU A 32 -6.83 -3.20 -12.92
CA LEU A 32 -7.22 -1.97 -12.24
C LEU A 32 -8.72 -1.66 -12.35
N LEU A 33 -9.53 -2.64 -12.68
CA LEU A 33 -10.97 -2.43 -12.92
C LEU A 33 -11.86 -2.83 -11.73
N GLY A 34 -11.25 -2.93 -10.55
CA GLY A 34 -11.99 -3.29 -9.34
C GLY A 34 -11.93 -4.78 -9.05
N GLY A 35 -12.41 -5.15 -7.89
CA GLY A 35 -12.40 -6.53 -7.43
C GLY A 35 -13.02 -6.64 -6.05
N GLY A 36 -12.62 -7.66 -5.29
CA GLY A 36 -13.09 -7.86 -3.92
C GLY A 36 -12.18 -7.22 -2.90
N GLY A 37 -12.44 -7.48 -1.63
CA GLY A 37 -11.62 -7.02 -0.52
C GLY A 37 -11.46 -5.51 -0.49
N VAL A 38 -10.24 -5.03 -0.20
CA VAL A 38 -9.97 -3.60 -0.10
C VAL A 38 -10.19 -2.88 -1.43
N ASP A 39 -9.88 -3.54 -2.55
CA ASP A 39 -10.11 -2.98 -3.89
C ASP A 39 -11.59 -2.62 -4.09
N GLY A 40 -12.48 -3.55 -3.81
CA GLY A 40 -13.92 -3.31 -3.89
C GLY A 40 -14.37 -2.21 -2.93
N ALA A 41 -13.86 -2.21 -1.72
CA ALA A 41 -14.21 -1.20 -0.71
C ALA A 41 -13.80 0.20 -1.16
N ILE A 42 -12.61 0.33 -1.72
CA ILE A 42 -12.09 1.62 -2.21
C ILE A 42 -12.93 2.12 -3.38
N HIS A 43 -13.26 1.25 -4.35
CA HIS A 43 -14.10 1.65 -5.48
C HIS A 43 -15.50 2.08 -5.02
N ARG A 44 -16.11 1.37 -4.07
CA ARG A 44 -17.42 1.76 -3.54
C ARG A 44 -17.38 3.12 -2.85
N ALA A 45 -16.36 3.33 -2.02
CA ALA A 45 -16.25 4.59 -1.27
C ALA A 45 -15.89 5.78 -2.15
N ALA A 46 -15.04 5.58 -3.16
CA ALA A 46 -14.63 6.63 -4.09
C ALA A 46 -15.74 7.05 -5.05
N GLY A 47 -16.66 6.13 -5.35
CA GLY A 47 -17.72 6.35 -6.33
C GLY A 47 -17.28 5.94 -7.75
N PRO A 48 -18.18 6.02 -8.74
CA PRO A 48 -17.93 5.50 -10.09
C PRO A 48 -16.82 6.24 -10.85
N GLU A 49 -16.45 7.43 -10.43
CA GLU A 49 -15.40 8.21 -11.06
C GLU A 49 -14.04 7.53 -10.99
N LEU A 50 -13.80 6.75 -9.92
CA LEU A 50 -12.53 6.05 -9.78
C LEU A 50 -12.33 5.02 -10.89
N LEU A 51 -13.35 4.22 -11.18
CA LEU A 51 -13.28 3.25 -12.27
C LEU A 51 -13.04 3.95 -13.61
N LYS A 52 -13.73 5.06 -13.85
CA LYS A 52 -13.54 5.85 -15.07
C LYS A 52 -12.10 6.34 -15.21
N ALA A 53 -11.47 6.73 -14.11
CA ALA A 53 -10.07 7.16 -14.13
C ALA A 53 -9.11 5.99 -14.35
N CYS A 54 -9.47 4.79 -13.87
CA CYS A 54 -8.62 3.60 -14.01
C CYS A 54 -8.62 3.03 -15.43
N ILE A 55 -9.76 3.08 -16.13
CA ILE A 55 -9.88 2.49 -17.47
C ILE A 55 -8.77 2.94 -18.44
N PRO A 56 -8.50 4.25 -18.60
CA PRO A 56 -7.46 4.69 -19.54
C PRO A 56 -6.03 4.37 -19.11
N LEU A 57 -5.82 3.89 -17.88
CA LEU A 57 -4.49 3.49 -17.43
C LEU A 57 -4.04 2.17 -18.05
N ASN A 58 -4.96 1.39 -18.62
CA ASN A 58 -4.69 0.13 -19.30
C ASN A 58 -4.00 -0.91 -18.42
N GLY A 59 -4.47 -1.03 -17.18
CA GLY A 59 -3.90 -2.00 -16.25
C GLY A 59 -2.58 -1.55 -15.63
N CYS A 60 -2.00 -2.45 -14.85
CA CYS A 60 -0.73 -2.22 -14.16
C CYS A 60 -0.06 -3.56 -13.90
N GLU A 61 1.23 -3.65 -14.17
CA GLU A 61 1.98 -4.89 -13.91
C GLU A 61 2.18 -5.12 -12.42
N THR A 62 2.22 -6.39 -12.03
CA THR A 62 2.56 -6.77 -10.66
C THR A 62 3.87 -6.12 -10.23
N GLY A 63 3.89 -5.51 -9.07
CA GLY A 63 5.07 -4.83 -8.53
C GLY A 63 5.22 -3.38 -8.95
N LYS A 64 4.40 -2.92 -9.89
CA LYS A 64 4.36 -1.52 -10.33
C LYS A 64 3.20 -0.80 -9.64
N ALA A 65 3.08 0.50 -9.88
CA ALA A 65 1.99 1.29 -9.30
C ALA A 65 1.57 2.40 -10.24
N LYS A 66 0.31 2.80 -10.14
CA LYS A 66 -0.26 3.94 -10.87
C LYS A 66 -1.14 4.75 -9.93
N ILE A 67 -1.26 6.04 -10.15
CA ILE A 67 -1.96 6.95 -9.24
C ILE A 67 -3.16 7.59 -9.91
N THR A 68 -4.23 7.77 -9.14
CA THR A 68 -5.44 8.51 -9.54
C THR A 68 -5.84 9.46 -8.42
N PRO A 69 -6.72 10.44 -8.70
CA PRO A 69 -7.36 11.19 -7.62
C PRO A 69 -8.22 10.28 -6.75
N GLY A 70 -8.55 10.74 -5.55
CA GLY A 70 -9.36 9.98 -4.60
C GLY A 70 -10.88 10.16 -4.75
N PHE A 71 -11.32 11.12 -5.53
CA PHE A 71 -12.74 11.45 -5.76
C PHE A 71 -13.50 11.65 -4.45
N LYS A 72 -14.46 10.78 -4.11
CA LYS A 72 -15.26 10.94 -2.88
C LYS A 72 -14.56 10.47 -1.61
N LEU A 73 -13.37 9.88 -1.73
CA LEU A 73 -12.59 9.49 -0.56
C LEU A 73 -12.06 10.72 0.18
N PRO A 74 -11.86 10.63 1.50
CA PRO A 74 -11.15 11.70 2.22
C PRO A 74 -9.69 11.83 1.79
N ALA A 75 -9.07 10.76 1.31
CA ALA A 75 -7.71 10.80 0.78
C ALA A 75 -7.66 11.56 -0.55
N LYS A 76 -6.59 12.30 -0.78
CA LYS A 76 -6.43 13.07 -2.03
C LYS A 76 -6.19 12.17 -3.23
N PHE A 77 -5.41 11.10 -3.05
CA PHE A 77 -5.02 10.19 -4.12
C PHE A 77 -5.25 8.75 -3.73
N VAL A 78 -5.41 7.91 -4.76
CA VAL A 78 -5.31 6.45 -4.62
C VAL A 78 -4.12 5.98 -5.43
N ILE A 79 -3.23 5.23 -4.82
CA ILE A 79 -2.10 4.61 -5.50
C ILE A 79 -2.44 3.13 -5.64
N HIS A 80 -2.56 2.66 -6.88
CA HIS A 80 -2.97 1.29 -7.19
C HIS A 80 -1.73 0.45 -7.46
N THR A 81 -1.60 -0.68 -6.76
CA THR A 81 -0.49 -1.59 -6.98
C THR A 81 -0.98 -3.04 -6.96
N PRO A 82 -0.70 -3.81 -8.02
CA PRO A 82 -1.02 -5.24 -7.99
C PRO A 82 0.08 -6.00 -7.26
N GLY A 83 -0.28 -6.61 -6.12
CA GLY A 83 0.65 -7.45 -5.38
C GLY A 83 0.78 -8.83 -6.02
N PRO A 84 1.85 -9.56 -5.71
CA PRO A 84 2.02 -10.91 -6.24
C PRO A 84 1.08 -11.91 -5.57
N VAL A 85 0.63 -12.91 -6.35
CA VAL A 85 -0.02 -14.08 -5.81
C VAL A 85 1.07 -14.97 -5.24
N TYR A 86 0.93 -15.36 -3.99
CA TYR A 86 1.94 -16.18 -3.34
C TYR A 86 1.79 -17.64 -3.74
N ARG A 87 2.87 -18.27 -4.16
CA ARG A 87 2.93 -19.70 -4.46
C ARG A 87 3.78 -20.43 -3.45
N ASP A 88 5.07 -20.12 -3.40
CA ASP A 88 6.04 -20.80 -2.52
C ASP A 88 7.19 -19.88 -2.08
N GLY A 89 7.18 -18.61 -2.49
CA GLY A 89 8.24 -17.67 -2.18
C GLY A 89 9.47 -17.78 -3.08
N GLN A 90 9.43 -18.67 -4.09
CA GLN A 90 10.55 -18.92 -4.99
C GLN A 90 10.28 -18.52 -6.45
N HIS A 91 9.19 -17.79 -6.68
CA HIS A 91 8.80 -17.28 -8.01
C HIS A 91 8.86 -15.76 -8.07
N GLY A 92 9.80 -15.17 -7.32
CA GLY A 92 9.99 -13.72 -7.31
C GLY A 92 9.00 -12.96 -6.45
N GLU A 93 8.14 -13.64 -5.67
CA GLU A 93 7.12 -12.98 -4.86
C GLU A 93 7.71 -11.99 -3.85
N PRO A 94 8.81 -12.32 -3.12
CA PRO A 94 9.38 -11.34 -2.19
C PRO A 94 9.85 -10.06 -2.88
N GLN A 95 10.52 -10.19 -4.03
CA GLN A 95 11.00 -9.04 -4.80
C GLN A 95 9.84 -8.23 -5.38
N LEU A 96 8.79 -8.90 -5.83
CA LEU A 96 7.61 -8.22 -6.37
C LEU A 96 6.84 -7.48 -5.27
N LEU A 97 6.72 -8.07 -4.08
CA LEU A 97 6.06 -7.40 -2.96
C LEU A 97 6.86 -6.18 -2.51
N GLU A 98 8.18 -6.31 -2.40
CA GLU A 98 9.06 -5.18 -2.11
C GLU A 98 8.87 -4.07 -3.16
N SER A 99 8.83 -4.45 -4.43
CA SER A 99 8.63 -3.51 -5.53
C SER A 99 7.30 -2.76 -5.43
N CYS A 100 6.23 -3.41 -4.96
CA CYS A 100 4.95 -2.75 -4.73
C CYS A 100 5.11 -1.57 -3.76
N TYR A 101 5.75 -1.81 -2.62
CA TYR A 101 5.95 -0.77 -1.62
C TYR A 101 6.85 0.34 -2.14
N LYS A 102 7.94 0.00 -2.81
CA LYS A 102 8.85 0.99 -3.40
C LYS A 102 8.16 1.83 -4.48
N SER A 103 7.41 1.19 -5.37
CA SER A 103 6.71 1.90 -6.45
C SER A 103 5.67 2.86 -5.91
N CYS A 104 4.94 2.43 -4.87
CA CYS A 104 3.94 3.29 -4.24
C CYS A 104 4.59 4.50 -3.57
N LEU A 105 5.68 4.29 -2.84
CA LEU A 105 6.37 5.38 -2.16
C LEU A 105 6.99 6.35 -3.17
N ALA A 106 7.52 5.84 -4.30
CA ALA A 106 8.06 6.70 -5.35
C ALA A 106 6.98 7.60 -5.95
N LEU A 107 5.78 7.06 -6.21
CA LEU A 107 4.66 7.87 -6.71
C LEU A 107 4.20 8.90 -5.68
N ALA A 108 4.17 8.51 -4.41
CA ALA A 108 3.82 9.44 -3.34
C ALA A 108 4.81 10.60 -3.27
N GLU A 109 6.11 10.31 -3.39
CA GLU A 109 7.16 11.34 -3.45
C GLU A 109 6.94 12.29 -4.63
N GLU A 110 6.71 11.75 -5.82
CA GLU A 110 6.50 12.53 -7.04
C GLU A 110 5.30 13.47 -6.91
N ASN A 111 4.29 13.08 -6.15
CA ASN A 111 3.06 13.85 -6.00
C ASN A 111 3.02 14.66 -4.70
N GLY A 112 4.15 14.79 -4.00
CA GLY A 112 4.26 15.61 -2.82
C GLY A 112 3.48 15.11 -1.61
N CYS A 113 3.17 13.82 -1.55
CA CYS A 113 2.45 13.24 -0.42
C CYS A 113 3.33 13.14 0.81
N GLU A 114 2.80 13.61 1.94
CA GLU A 114 3.48 13.50 3.24
C GLU A 114 3.00 12.31 4.05
N THR A 115 1.75 11.90 3.85
CA THR A 115 1.15 10.77 4.57
C THR A 115 0.59 9.77 3.58
N VAL A 116 0.94 8.49 3.78
CA VAL A 116 0.51 7.39 2.92
C VAL A 116 0.01 6.25 3.81
N ALA A 117 -1.16 5.71 3.51
CA ALA A 117 -1.70 4.56 4.22
C ALA A 117 -1.67 3.33 3.31
N PHE A 118 -1.16 2.22 3.83
CA PHE A 118 -1.07 0.95 3.13
C PHE A 118 -1.98 -0.10 3.74
N PRO A 119 -2.63 -0.92 2.91
CA PRO A 119 -3.24 -2.16 3.38
C PRO A 119 -2.16 -3.25 3.46
N ALA A 120 -2.53 -4.43 3.95
CA ALA A 120 -1.64 -5.59 3.94
C ALA A 120 -1.65 -6.24 2.56
N ILE A 121 -0.78 -5.76 1.68
CA ILE A 121 -0.73 -6.18 0.27
C ILE A 121 -0.45 -7.68 0.18
N SER A 122 -1.19 -8.38 -0.69
CA SER A 122 -1.10 -9.82 -0.98
C SER A 122 -1.49 -10.74 0.18
N CYS A 123 -1.92 -10.22 1.31
CA CYS A 123 -2.22 -11.03 2.50
C CYS A 123 -3.66 -11.56 2.57
N GLY A 124 -4.50 -11.18 1.63
CA GLY A 124 -5.86 -11.71 1.53
C GLY A 124 -5.90 -12.97 0.65
N VAL A 125 -6.73 -12.94 -0.41
CA VAL A 125 -6.89 -14.09 -1.30
C VAL A 125 -5.61 -14.49 -2.02
N TYR A 126 -4.63 -13.60 -2.14
CA TYR A 126 -3.35 -13.93 -2.77
C TYR A 126 -2.45 -14.77 -1.86
N GLY A 127 -2.81 -14.95 -0.60
CA GLY A 127 -2.25 -15.97 0.26
C GLY A 127 -0.83 -15.78 0.74
N TYR A 128 -0.28 -14.58 0.68
CA TYR A 128 1.07 -14.35 1.17
C TYR A 128 1.12 -14.60 2.69
N PRO A 129 2.11 -15.34 3.22
CA PRO A 129 2.24 -15.51 4.66
C PRO A 129 2.37 -14.15 5.35
N TRP A 130 1.56 -13.91 6.36
CA TRP A 130 1.40 -12.58 6.96
C TRP A 130 2.70 -12.04 7.55
N GLU A 131 3.42 -12.86 8.30
CA GLU A 131 4.64 -12.40 8.95
C GLU A 131 5.72 -12.05 7.91
N ALA A 132 5.92 -12.92 6.92
CA ALA A 132 6.89 -12.66 5.85
C ALA A 132 6.53 -11.40 5.06
N ALA A 133 5.25 -11.24 4.72
CA ALA A 133 4.80 -10.05 3.99
C ALA A 133 5.00 -8.78 4.82
N THR A 134 4.71 -8.84 6.11
CA THR A 134 4.85 -7.69 7.01
C THR A 134 6.32 -7.28 7.16
N GLU A 135 7.23 -8.25 7.27
CA GLU A 135 8.66 -7.98 7.34
C GLU A 135 9.14 -7.23 6.11
N ILE A 136 8.68 -7.64 4.92
CA ILE A 136 9.02 -6.97 3.66
C ILE A 136 8.48 -5.54 3.66
N ALA A 137 7.21 -5.36 4.04
CA ALA A 137 6.56 -4.05 4.07
C ALA A 137 7.30 -3.08 4.99
N VAL A 138 7.54 -3.49 6.22
CA VAL A 138 8.16 -2.63 7.24
C VAL A 138 9.60 -2.30 6.85
N LYS A 139 10.37 -3.29 6.42
CA LYS A 139 11.75 -3.09 6.00
C LYS A 139 11.84 -2.13 4.83
N THR A 140 10.99 -2.32 3.83
CA THR A 140 11.01 -1.48 2.62
C THR A 140 10.70 -0.03 2.97
N VAL A 141 9.71 0.21 3.82
CA VAL A 141 9.36 1.57 4.25
C VAL A 141 10.52 2.20 5.05
N ARG A 142 11.11 1.44 5.97
CA ARG A 142 12.23 1.95 6.78
C ARG A 142 13.45 2.30 5.96
N GLU A 143 13.72 1.57 4.90
CA GLU A 143 14.91 1.78 4.07
C GLU A 143 14.68 2.77 2.92
N PHE A 144 13.43 3.20 2.72
CA PHE A 144 13.12 4.09 1.61
C PHE A 144 13.69 5.49 1.87
N PRO A 145 14.45 6.05 0.92
CA PRO A 145 15.05 7.39 1.09
C PRO A 145 14.02 8.48 0.82
N ALA A 146 13.21 8.81 1.82
CA ALA A 146 12.10 9.74 1.66
C ALA A 146 12.55 11.20 1.78
N GLU A 147 11.99 12.05 0.92
CA GLU A 147 12.18 13.49 0.96
C GLU A 147 10.87 14.22 1.26
N LYS A 148 9.74 13.66 0.84
CA LYS A 148 8.40 14.23 1.04
C LYS A 148 7.56 13.39 2.00
N VAL A 149 7.59 12.07 1.85
CA VAL A 149 6.80 11.17 2.71
C VAL A 149 7.38 11.19 4.11
N LYS A 150 6.58 11.62 5.06
CA LYS A 150 6.98 11.73 6.48
C LYS A 150 6.40 10.62 7.32
N LYS A 151 5.25 10.11 6.95
CA LYS A 151 4.52 9.12 7.75
C LYS A 151 3.86 8.08 6.87
N VAL A 152 4.02 6.81 7.24
CA VAL A 152 3.31 5.69 6.65
C VAL A 152 2.44 5.06 7.72
N ILE A 153 1.16 4.86 7.40
CA ILE A 153 0.22 4.17 8.26
C ILE A 153 -0.06 2.81 7.64
N PHE A 154 0.24 1.75 8.38
CA PHE A 154 -0.20 0.41 8.01
C PHE A 154 -1.58 0.21 8.59
N CYS A 155 -2.60 0.27 7.73
CA CYS A 155 -4.00 0.16 8.13
C CYS A 155 -4.44 -1.30 7.99
N CYS A 156 -4.59 -1.98 9.12
CA CYS A 156 -4.94 -3.39 9.15
C CYS A 156 -6.45 -3.54 9.27
N PHE A 157 -7.01 -4.45 8.47
CA PHE A 157 -8.45 -4.68 8.49
C PHE A 157 -8.90 -5.36 9.78
N GLY A 158 -8.11 -6.30 10.31
CA GLY A 158 -8.48 -7.06 11.50
C GLY A 158 -7.43 -7.01 12.60
N GLU A 159 -7.85 -7.44 13.79
CA GLU A 159 -7.02 -7.45 14.99
C GLU A 159 -5.79 -8.34 14.85
N GLN A 160 -5.94 -9.50 14.20
CA GLN A 160 -4.83 -10.43 14.05
C GLN A 160 -3.72 -9.85 13.17
N MET A 161 -4.09 -9.19 12.08
CA MET A 161 -3.10 -8.54 11.21
C MET A 161 -2.43 -7.38 11.95
N GLU A 162 -3.18 -6.62 12.72
CA GLU A 162 -2.62 -5.55 13.54
C GLU A 162 -1.54 -6.08 14.48
N LYS A 163 -1.78 -7.22 15.13
CA LYS A 163 -0.80 -7.83 16.01
C LYS A 163 0.48 -8.23 15.28
N VAL A 164 0.35 -8.78 14.08
CA VAL A 164 1.50 -9.15 13.26
C VAL A 164 2.34 -7.90 12.93
N TYR A 165 1.68 -6.84 12.46
CA TYR A 165 2.37 -5.58 12.13
C TYR A 165 3.06 -4.97 13.35
N ARG A 166 2.37 -4.91 14.50
CA ARG A 166 2.95 -4.35 15.73
C ARG A 166 4.15 -5.17 16.21
N GLY A 167 4.08 -6.49 16.08
CA GLY A 167 5.19 -7.37 16.44
C GLY A 167 6.44 -7.10 15.60
N VAL A 168 6.27 -6.97 14.28
CA VAL A 168 7.39 -6.71 13.37
C VAL A 168 7.95 -5.31 13.57
N VAL A 169 7.09 -4.30 13.70
CA VAL A 169 7.52 -2.91 13.91
C VAL A 169 8.28 -2.79 15.24
N GLY A 170 7.77 -3.42 16.30
CA GLY A 170 8.42 -3.39 17.60
C GLY A 170 9.78 -4.07 17.60
N SER A 171 9.90 -5.24 16.96
CA SER A 171 11.17 -5.96 16.82
C SER A 171 12.19 -5.14 16.05
N GLY A 172 11.75 -4.56 14.94
CA GLY A 172 12.62 -3.77 14.07
C GLY A 172 13.10 -2.48 14.69
N ALA A 173 12.37 -1.93 15.64
CA ALA A 173 12.74 -0.70 16.32
C ALA A 173 14.05 -0.81 17.10
N ASN A 174 14.42 -2.04 17.47
CA ASN A 174 15.62 -2.31 18.24
C ASN A 174 16.79 -2.80 17.37
N ALA A 175 16.59 -2.92 16.11
CA ALA A 175 17.63 -3.42 15.20
C ALA A 175 18.63 -2.35 14.83
#